data_77d4e75645abd068fc753c7b89c69e33
#
_entry.id   77d4e75645abd068fc753c7b89c69e33
#
_cell.length_a   1.000
_cell.length_b   1.000
_cell.length_c   1.000
_cell.angle_alpha   90.00
_cell.angle_beta   90.00
_cell.angle_gamma   90.00
#
_symmetry.space_group_name_H-M   'P 1'
#
loop_
_entity.id
_entity.type
_entity.pdbx_description
1 polymer ?
#
loop_
_entity_poly.entity_id
_entity_poly.type
_entity_poly.pdbx_seq_one_letter_code
_entity_poly.pdbx_strand_id
1 'polypeptide(L)'
;MTGTTRYPHVFAPLDLGFTRLKNRILMGSMHTGLEEAPDGFPRMAEYFSERARGGVGMIITGGFPPNDEGGAGGQLATPADAQQHRLITQAVHAADPEVKICLQILHTGAL
;
A
#
# COMPACT_ATOMS: atom_id res chain seq x y z
N MET A 1 -28.84 2.23 2.01
CA MET A 1 -28.27 3.39 1.26
C MET A 1 -26.77 3.17 1.08
N THR A 2 -26.30 3.22 -0.14
CA THR A 2 -24.89 3.01 -0.44
C THR A 2 -24.11 4.33 -0.23
N GLY A 3 -22.76 4.21 -0.11
CA GLY A 3 -21.89 5.37 -0.03
C GLY A 3 -21.99 6.25 -1.27
N THR A 4 -22.17 5.64 -2.47
CA THR A 4 -22.30 6.38 -3.73
C THR A 4 -23.54 7.26 -3.76
N THR A 5 -24.62 6.87 -3.08
CA THR A 5 -25.84 7.68 -2.99
C THR A 5 -25.65 8.85 -2.05
N ARG A 6 -25.00 8.62 -0.89
CA ARG A 6 -24.84 9.63 0.15
C ARG A 6 -23.66 10.58 -0.12
N TYR A 7 -22.56 10.05 -0.68
CA TYR A 7 -21.33 10.80 -0.91
C TYR A 7 -20.86 10.58 -2.35
N PRO A 8 -21.61 11.12 -3.34
CA PRO A 8 -21.34 10.79 -4.75
C PRO A 8 -19.97 11.27 -5.23
N HIS A 9 -19.43 12.35 -4.69
CA HIS A 9 -18.13 12.87 -5.13
C HIS A 9 -16.97 12.04 -4.57
N VAL A 10 -17.07 11.58 -3.32
CA VAL A 10 -16.05 10.76 -2.68
C VAL A 10 -15.93 9.42 -3.39
N PHE A 11 -17.06 8.84 -3.77
CA PHE A 11 -17.10 7.52 -4.40
C PHE A 11 -17.03 7.57 -5.93
N ALA A 12 -16.94 8.77 -6.51
CA ALA A 12 -16.76 8.88 -7.96
C ALA A 12 -15.37 8.39 -8.36
N PRO A 13 -15.26 7.69 -9.50
CA PRO A 13 -13.96 7.30 -10.01
C PRO A 13 -13.09 8.52 -10.33
N LEU A 14 -11.78 8.35 -10.26
CA LEU A 14 -10.82 9.39 -10.62
C LEU A 14 -9.90 8.87 -11.70
N ASP A 15 -9.95 9.52 -12.86
CA ASP A 15 -9.09 9.18 -13.99
C ASP A 15 -7.78 9.95 -13.85
N LEU A 16 -6.66 9.19 -13.71
CA LEU A 16 -5.32 9.76 -13.60
C LEU A 16 -4.60 9.82 -14.95
N GLY A 17 -5.30 9.48 -16.04
CA GLY A 17 -4.74 9.46 -17.38
C GLY A 17 -4.16 8.10 -17.75
N PHE A 18 -3.24 7.58 -16.95
CA PHE A 18 -2.62 6.26 -17.19
C PHE A 18 -3.31 5.14 -16.42
N THR A 19 -4.13 5.46 -15.44
CA THR A 19 -4.92 4.50 -14.67
C THR A 19 -6.12 5.20 -14.06
N ARG A 20 -7.02 4.42 -13.46
CA ARG A 20 -8.24 4.94 -12.87
C ARG A 20 -8.39 4.40 -11.47
N LEU A 21 -8.66 5.30 -10.51
CA LEU A 21 -9.04 4.92 -9.16
C LEU A 21 -10.54 4.68 -9.09
N LYS A 22 -10.96 3.62 -8.40
CA LYS A 22 -12.39 3.30 -8.30
C LYS A 22 -13.16 4.30 -7.46
N ASN A 23 -12.47 5.01 -6.55
CA ASN A 23 -13.04 6.09 -5.75
C ASN A 23 -11.90 7.01 -5.30
N ARG A 24 -12.23 8.04 -4.52
CA ARG A 24 -11.28 9.07 -4.11
C ARG A 24 -10.83 8.93 -2.65
N ILE A 25 -10.97 7.73 -2.09
CA ILE A 25 -10.53 7.44 -0.73
C ILE A 25 -9.15 6.81 -0.81
N LEU A 26 -8.18 7.47 -0.17
CA LEU A 26 -6.79 7.02 -0.15
C LEU A 26 -6.40 6.66 1.27
N MET A 27 -5.73 5.51 1.43
CA MET A 27 -5.02 5.22 2.67
C MET A 27 -3.64 5.85 2.56
N GLY A 28 -3.42 6.91 3.33
CA GLY A 28 -2.13 7.62 3.32
C GLY A 28 -1.00 6.78 3.87
N SER A 29 0.23 7.15 3.50
CA SER A 29 1.43 6.47 3.97
C SER A 29 1.57 6.64 5.48
N MET A 30 1.86 5.52 6.17
CA MET A 30 2.20 5.55 7.58
C MET A 30 3.08 4.35 7.92
N HIS A 31 3.95 4.53 8.92
CA HIS A 31 4.78 3.46 9.44
C HIS A 31 3.94 2.62 10.39
N THR A 32 3.79 1.33 10.08
CA THR A 32 2.91 0.44 10.84
C THR A 32 3.61 -0.24 12.01
N GLY A 33 4.94 -0.26 12.00
CA GLY A 33 5.74 -1.05 12.92
C GLY A 33 5.96 -2.49 12.45
N LEU A 34 5.20 -2.94 11.48
CA LEU A 34 5.34 -4.30 10.92
C LEU A 34 6.55 -4.39 10.00
N GLU A 35 7.03 -3.27 9.51
CA GLU A 35 8.17 -3.20 8.59
C GLU A 35 9.44 -3.79 9.21
N GLU A 36 9.60 -3.70 10.54
CA GLU A 36 10.75 -4.24 11.26
C GLU A 36 10.48 -5.61 11.90
N ALA A 37 9.23 -6.08 11.87
CA ALA A 37 8.89 -7.34 12.53
C ALA A 37 9.41 -8.53 11.73
N PRO A 38 9.86 -9.63 12.40
CA PRO A 38 10.35 -10.82 11.68
C PRO A 38 9.31 -11.44 10.76
N ASP A 39 8.03 -11.37 11.13
CA ASP A 39 6.90 -11.87 10.34
C ASP A 39 6.14 -10.72 9.67
N GLY A 40 6.83 -9.61 9.40
CA GLY A 40 6.18 -8.37 8.99
C GLY A 40 5.48 -8.42 7.66
N PHE A 41 6.09 -9.05 6.63
CA PHE A 41 5.48 -9.05 5.30
C PHE A 41 4.15 -9.81 5.25
N PRO A 42 4.02 -11.02 5.79
CA PRO A 42 2.71 -11.67 5.86
C PRO A 42 1.69 -10.86 6.66
N ARG A 43 2.12 -10.22 7.74
CA ARG A 43 1.22 -9.39 8.56
C ARG A 43 0.82 -8.11 7.84
N MET A 44 1.75 -7.46 7.12
CA MET A 44 1.42 -6.31 6.29
C MET A 44 0.47 -6.68 5.17
N ALA A 45 0.65 -7.86 4.57
CA ALA A 45 -0.25 -8.35 3.53
C ALA A 45 -1.69 -8.40 4.05
N GLU A 46 -1.91 -8.94 5.25
CA GLU A 46 -3.24 -8.99 5.84
C GLU A 46 -3.73 -7.59 6.24
N TYR A 47 -2.86 -6.77 6.80
CA TYR A 47 -3.19 -5.42 7.21
C TYR A 47 -3.72 -4.58 6.03
N PHE A 48 -3.00 -4.60 4.92
CA PHE A 48 -3.40 -3.84 3.74
C PHE A 48 -4.60 -4.47 3.02
N SER A 49 -4.69 -5.81 3.01
CA SER A 49 -5.84 -6.51 2.42
C SER A 49 -7.14 -6.14 3.12
N GLU A 50 -7.10 -5.99 4.43
CA GLU A 50 -8.28 -5.60 5.20
C GLU A 50 -8.78 -4.22 4.78
N ARG A 51 -7.86 -3.28 4.54
CA ARG A 51 -8.22 -1.95 4.05
C ARG A 51 -8.75 -1.99 2.63
N ALA A 52 -8.18 -2.86 1.79
CA ALA A 52 -8.69 -3.07 0.44
C ALA A 52 -10.12 -3.59 0.47
N ARG A 53 -10.38 -4.59 1.30
CA ARG A 53 -11.75 -5.13 1.48
C ARG A 53 -12.70 -4.07 2.04
N GLY A 54 -12.16 -3.12 2.82
CA GLY A 54 -12.94 -2.02 3.39
C GLY A 54 -13.33 -0.94 2.41
N GLY A 55 -12.80 -0.94 1.19
CA GLY A 55 -13.30 -0.09 0.13
C GLY A 55 -12.41 1.07 -0.32
N VAL A 56 -11.17 1.19 0.19
CA VAL A 56 -10.27 2.26 -0.28
C VAL A 56 -9.96 2.09 -1.76
N GLY A 57 -9.75 3.21 -2.46
CA GLY A 57 -9.38 3.19 -3.86
C GLY A 57 -7.90 3.00 -4.09
N MET A 58 -7.07 3.50 -3.19
CA MET A 58 -5.62 3.42 -3.30
C MET A 58 -4.98 3.33 -1.92
N ILE A 59 -3.91 2.55 -1.83
CA ILE A 59 -3.09 2.41 -0.62
C ILE A 59 -1.69 2.90 -0.94
N ILE A 60 -1.12 3.73 -0.06
CA ILE A 60 0.29 4.10 -0.12
C ILE A 60 0.97 3.47 1.09
N THR A 61 1.98 2.63 0.85
CA THR A 61 2.67 1.93 1.94
C THR A 61 3.49 2.90 2.79
N GLY A 62 3.89 2.45 3.97
CA GLY A 62 4.96 3.12 4.72
C GLY A 62 6.26 3.10 3.91
N GLY A 63 7.25 3.87 4.32
CA GLY A 63 8.49 4.00 3.58
C GLY A 63 9.38 2.78 3.68
N PHE A 64 9.97 2.37 2.56
CA PHE A 64 10.95 1.29 2.50
C PHE A 64 12.24 1.80 1.88
N PRO A 65 13.40 1.61 2.54
CA PRO A 65 14.66 2.11 1.99
C PRO A 65 15.10 1.29 0.76
N PRO A 66 15.80 1.93 -0.19
CA PRO A 66 16.30 1.24 -1.37
C PRO A 66 17.65 0.54 -1.14
N ASN A 67 18.21 0.67 0.06
CA ASN A 67 19.49 0.07 0.44
C ASN A 67 19.58 -0.03 1.96
N ASP A 68 20.65 -0.68 2.46
CA ASP A 68 20.84 -0.90 3.90
C ASP A 68 21.07 0.42 4.65
N GLU A 69 21.65 1.42 4.02
CA GLU A 69 21.95 2.70 4.63
C GLU A 69 20.71 3.59 4.75
N GLY A 70 19.68 3.31 4.00
CA GLY A 70 18.49 4.15 3.91
C GLY A 70 17.56 4.11 5.11
N GLY A 71 17.73 3.13 5.99
CA GLY A 71 16.88 3.00 7.17
C GLY A 71 16.89 1.59 7.72
N ALA A 72 16.05 1.37 8.74
CA ALA A 72 15.88 0.06 9.36
C ALA A 72 14.57 -0.58 8.88
N GLY A 73 14.48 -1.91 9.01
CA GLY A 73 13.29 -2.65 8.65
C GLY A 73 13.30 -3.18 7.23
N GLY A 74 12.15 -3.49 6.72
CA GLY A 74 12.03 -3.99 5.35
C GLY A 74 12.59 -3.01 4.34
N GLN A 75 13.18 -3.54 3.29
CA GLN A 75 13.80 -2.71 2.25
C GLN A 75 13.41 -3.25 0.87
N LEU A 76 13.73 -2.51 -0.15
CA LEU A 76 13.57 -2.95 -1.53
C LEU A 76 14.85 -2.62 -2.30
N ALA A 77 15.82 -3.52 -2.22
CA ALA A 77 17.14 -3.34 -2.80
C ALA A 77 17.52 -4.49 -3.74
N THR A 78 16.95 -5.68 -3.58
CA THR A 78 17.31 -6.87 -4.31
C THR A 78 16.07 -7.58 -4.86
N PRO A 79 16.24 -8.50 -5.85
CA PRO A 79 15.11 -9.32 -6.30
C PRO A 79 14.46 -10.14 -5.17
N ALA A 80 15.25 -10.59 -4.19
CA ALA A 80 14.70 -11.32 -3.04
C ALA A 80 13.79 -10.40 -2.21
N ASP A 81 14.18 -9.14 -2.02
CA ASP A 81 13.33 -8.16 -1.34
C ASP A 81 12.03 -7.95 -2.11
N ALA A 82 12.09 -7.87 -3.44
CA ALA A 82 10.91 -7.69 -4.28
C ALA A 82 9.92 -8.85 -4.10
N GLN A 83 10.41 -10.08 -3.91
CA GLN A 83 9.54 -11.23 -3.66
C GLN A 83 8.78 -11.08 -2.35
N GLN A 84 9.40 -10.51 -1.33
CA GLN A 84 8.71 -10.23 -0.07
C GLN A 84 7.59 -9.21 -0.25
N HIS A 85 7.88 -8.13 -0.98
CA HIS A 85 6.85 -7.10 -1.26
C HIS A 85 5.71 -7.64 -2.11
N ARG A 86 5.96 -8.66 -2.92
CA ARG A 86 4.92 -9.28 -3.74
C ARG A 86 3.83 -9.92 -2.88
N LEU A 87 4.16 -10.39 -1.68
CA LEU A 87 3.15 -10.92 -0.74
C LEU A 87 2.06 -9.88 -0.48
N ILE A 88 2.48 -8.61 -0.32
CA ILE A 88 1.55 -7.51 -0.07
C ILE A 88 0.69 -7.23 -1.30
N THR A 89 1.32 -7.03 -2.46
CA THR A 89 0.58 -6.65 -3.66
C THR A 89 -0.37 -7.75 -4.11
N GLN A 90 0.06 -9.01 -4.03
CA GLN A 90 -0.80 -10.13 -4.39
C GLN A 90 -2.01 -10.23 -3.46
N ALA A 91 -1.79 -10.06 -2.15
CA ALA A 91 -2.87 -10.13 -1.17
C ALA A 91 -3.88 -9.00 -1.36
N VAL A 92 -3.40 -7.78 -1.61
CA VAL A 92 -4.27 -6.63 -1.85
C VAL A 92 -5.11 -6.85 -3.11
N HIS A 93 -4.48 -7.27 -4.20
CA HIS A 93 -5.20 -7.48 -5.46
C HIS A 93 -6.12 -8.71 -5.42
N ALA A 94 -5.83 -9.70 -4.57
CA ALA A 94 -6.75 -10.80 -4.32
C ALA A 94 -7.97 -10.34 -3.53
N ALA A 95 -7.77 -9.38 -2.61
CA ALA A 95 -8.88 -8.82 -1.83
C ALA A 95 -9.77 -7.92 -2.71
N ASP A 96 -9.17 -7.09 -3.56
CA ASP A 96 -9.90 -6.25 -4.51
C ASP A 96 -8.94 -5.87 -5.66
N PRO A 97 -9.16 -6.42 -6.87
CA PRO A 97 -8.27 -6.15 -8.01
C PRO A 97 -8.32 -4.71 -8.51
N GLU A 98 -9.31 -3.92 -8.11
CA GLU A 98 -9.41 -2.51 -8.51
C GLU A 98 -8.60 -1.58 -7.60
N VAL A 99 -8.19 -2.03 -6.42
CA VAL A 99 -7.38 -1.21 -5.52
C VAL A 99 -5.98 -1.03 -6.10
N LYS A 100 -5.52 0.21 -6.14
CA LYS A 100 -4.14 0.51 -6.52
C LYS A 100 -3.30 0.56 -5.25
N ILE A 101 -2.08 0.05 -5.34
CA ILE A 101 -1.15 0.10 -4.21
C ILE A 101 0.18 0.68 -4.69
N CYS A 102 0.66 1.67 -3.97
CA CYS A 102 1.86 2.42 -4.29
C CYS A 102 2.88 2.21 -3.18
N LEU A 103 4.09 1.80 -3.54
CA LEU A 103 5.19 1.68 -2.58
C LEU A 103 5.89 3.02 -2.45
N GLN A 104 6.08 3.47 -1.21
CA GLN A 104 6.86 4.65 -0.94
C GLN A 104 8.32 4.26 -0.74
N ILE A 105 9.22 4.87 -1.50
CA ILE A 105 10.66 4.70 -1.31
C ILE A 105 11.13 5.81 -0.37
N LEU A 106 11.78 5.41 0.74
CA LEU A 106 12.20 6.35 1.77
C LEU A 106 13.65 6.11 2.15
N HIS A 107 14.43 7.18 2.20
CA HIS A 107 15.82 7.14 2.65
C HIS A 107 15.98 8.16 3.78
N THR A 108 16.50 7.73 4.93
CA THR A 108 16.63 8.59 6.10
C THR A 108 17.79 9.57 6.01
N GLY A 109 18.65 9.42 5.01
CA GLY A 109 19.78 10.32 4.83
C GLY A 109 20.89 10.10 5.84
N ALA A 110 21.45 11.18 6.34
CA ALA A 110 22.61 11.17 7.23
C ALA A 110 22.25 11.02 8.71
N LEU A 111 21.11 10.53 9.03
CA LEU A 111 20.68 10.34 10.42
C LEU A 111 21.56 9.37 11.18
#